data_e65a5953c5e3607aea84bb3e8e9a526d
#
_entry.id   e65a5953c5e3607aea84bb3e8e9a526d
#
_cell.length_a   1.000
_cell.length_b   1.000
_cell.length_c   1.000
_cell.angle_alpha   90.00
_cell.angle_beta   90.00
_cell.angle_gamma   90.00
#
_symmetry.space_group_name_H-M   'P 1'
#
loop_
_entity.id
_entity.type
_entity.pdbx_description
1 polymer ?
#
loop_
_entity_poly.entity_id
_entity_poly.type
_entity_poly.pdbx_seq_one_letter_code
_entity_poly.pdbx_strand_id
1 'polypeptide(L)'
;MNIQFIASMAVIAPDPAESRKLYVDALGLPLEASEGDDYFHSEHIEGSKNFGVLPLTQAAQACFGTPNWPDDRPVPQASLEFEVENSDAVQAAADELRAGGFTLLHDTRTEPWGQTVARLQSAEGTVVGISFAPWMHDGT
;
A
#
# COMPACT_ATOMS: atom_id res chain seq x y z
N MET A 1 13.82 12.56 -4.62
CA MET A 1 13.35 11.98 -3.35
C MET A 1 14.35 10.95 -2.85
N ASN A 2 14.30 10.66 -1.58
CA ASN A 2 15.22 9.71 -0.95
C ASN A 2 14.44 8.53 -0.38
N ILE A 3 14.39 7.44 -1.12
CA ILE A 3 13.71 6.22 -0.67
C ILE A 3 14.63 5.50 0.30
N GLN A 4 14.13 5.25 1.50
CA GLN A 4 14.89 4.59 2.56
C GLN A 4 14.74 3.08 2.54
N PHE A 5 13.52 2.57 2.27
CA PHE A 5 13.27 1.13 2.20
C PHE A 5 11.89 0.86 1.57
N ILE A 6 11.65 -0.39 1.25
CA ILE A 6 10.31 -0.82 0.82
C ILE A 6 9.49 -1.07 2.08
N ALA A 7 8.46 -0.25 2.29
CA ALA A 7 7.65 -0.30 3.49
C ALA A 7 6.63 -1.44 3.46
N SER A 8 6.03 -1.68 2.31
CA SER A 8 4.96 -2.66 2.21
C SER A 8 4.88 -3.25 0.82
N MET A 9 4.58 -4.54 0.79
CA MET A 9 4.19 -5.26 -0.41
C MET A 9 2.87 -5.95 -0.10
N ALA A 10 1.91 -5.85 -1.02
CA ALA A 10 0.65 -6.56 -0.86
C ALA A 10 0.21 -7.13 -2.19
N VAL A 11 -0.36 -8.33 -2.15
CA VAL A 11 -1.16 -8.80 -3.29
C VAL A 11 -2.55 -8.19 -3.12
N ILE A 12 -3.12 -7.71 -4.21
CA ILE A 12 -4.44 -7.11 -4.19
C ILE A 12 -5.44 -8.17 -4.65
N ALA A 13 -6.39 -8.46 -3.79
CA ALA A 13 -7.26 -9.63 -3.95
C ALA A 13 -8.71 -9.23 -4.17
N PRO A 14 -9.27 -9.51 -5.36
CA PRO A 14 -10.73 -9.36 -5.57
C PRO A 14 -11.54 -10.30 -4.68
N ASP A 15 -10.99 -11.48 -4.38
CA ASP A 15 -11.58 -12.45 -3.46
C ASP A 15 -10.56 -12.80 -2.37
N PRO A 16 -10.49 -11.99 -1.29
CA PRO A 16 -9.46 -12.19 -0.26
C PRO A 16 -9.50 -13.57 0.41
N ALA A 17 -10.69 -14.12 0.62
CA ALA A 17 -10.81 -15.45 1.23
C ALA A 17 -10.16 -16.52 0.36
N GLU A 18 -10.32 -16.44 -0.94
CA GLU A 18 -9.70 -17.38 -1.87
C GLU A 18 -8.18 -17.20 -1.89
N SER A 19 -7.70 -15.95 -1.90
CA SER A 19 -6.26 -15.68 -1.87
C SER A 19 -5.61 -16.20 -0.59
N ARG A 20 -6.28 -16.10 0.55
CA ARG A 20 -5.74 -16.61 1.82
C ARG A 20 -5.56 -18.12 1.85
N LYS A 21 -6.27 -18.86 1.03
CA LYS A 21 -6.04 -20.32 0.93
C LYS A 21 -4.62 -20.62 0.47
N LEU A 22 -4.07 -19.81 -0.42
CA LEU A 22 -2.68 -19.95 -0.84
C LEU A 22 -1.73 -19.38 0.22
N TYR A 23 -1.88 -18.09 0.54
CA TYR A 23 -0.87 -17.39 1.32
C TYR A 23 -0.85 -17.79 2.79
N VAL A 24 -2.00 -18.01 3.39
CA VAL A 24 -2.09 -18.36 4.80
C VAL A 24 -2.13 -19.88 5.01
N ASP A 25 -3.04 -20.55 4.32
CA ASP A 25 -3.26 -21.98 4.59
C ASP A 25 -2.15 -22.85 3.99
N ALA A 26 -1.83 -22.65 2.72
CA ALA A 26 -0.83 -23.50 2.04
C ALA A 26 0.60 -23.06 2.34
N LEU A 27 0.91 -21.77 2.26
CA LEU A 27 2.27 -21.27 2.49
C LEU A 27 2.58 -21.08 3.97
N GLY A 28 1.56 -21.03 4.81
CA GLY A 28 1.76 -20.88 6.25
C GLY A 28 2.26 -19.52 6.70
N LEU A 29 2.03 -18.47 5.91
CA LEU A 29 2.48 -17.13 6.29
C LEU A 29 1.70 -16.65 7.53
N PRO A 30 2.38 -15.98 8.48
CA PRO A 30 1.76 -15.55 9.73
C PRO A 30 0.95 -14.27 9.59
N LEU A 31 0.01 -14.26 8.65
CA LEU A 31 -0.82 -13.09 8.39
C LEU A 31 -1.98 -13.03 9.37
N GLU A 32 -2.23 -11.86 9.91
CA GLU A 32 -3.31 -11.61 10.85
C GLU A 32 -4.05 -10.33 10.47
N ALA A 33 -5.30 -10.23 10.86
CA ALA A 33 -6.10 -9.03 10.67
C ALA A 33 -6.63 -8.55 12.03
N SER A 34 -6.85 -7.25 12.13
CA SER A 34 -7.58 -6.69 13.27
C SER A 34 -9.02 -7.20 13.25
N GLU A 35 -9.64 -7.29 14.42
CA GLU A 35 -11.03 -7.73 14.53
C GLU A 35 -11.93 -6.89 13.61
N GLY A 36 -12.72 -7.58 12.80
CA GLY A 36 -13.64 -6.94 11.85
C GLY A 36 -12.99 -6.44 10.57
N ASP A 37 -11.66 -6.62 10.41
CA ASP A 37 -10.94 -6.21 9.21
C ASP A 37 -10.63 -7.43 8.34
N ASP A 38 -10.65 -7.24 7.04
CA ASP A 38 -10.37 -8.30 6.06
C ASP A 38 -8.97 -8.18 5.45
N TYR A 39 -8.17 -7.20 5.89
CA TYR A 39 -6.79 -7.04 5.48
C TYR A 39 -5.87 -7.87 6.38
N PHE A 40 -5.44 -9.02 5.88
CA PHE A 40 -4.51 -9.91 6.58
C PHE A 40 -3.09 -9.56 6.18
N HIS A 41 -2.26 -9.21 7.15
CA HIS A 41 -0.87 -8.81 6.89
C HIS A 41 0.03 -9.17 8.08
N SER A 42 1.34 -9.04 7.86
CA SER A 42 2.33 -9.27 8.91
C SER A 42 3.54 -8.37 8.72
N GLU A 43 4.05 -7.85 9.84
CA GLU A 43 5.32 -7.12 9.89
C GLU A 43 6.47 -8.04 10.35
N HIS A 44 6.24 -9.34 10.43
CA HIS A 44 7.18 -10.31 10.99
C HIS A 44 7.66 -11.36 10.00
N ILE A 45 7.52 -11.10 8.69
CA ILE A 45 8.10 -11.93 7.66
C ILE A 45 9.48 -11.35 7.34
N GLU A 46 10.53 -12.13 7.60
CA GLU A 46 11.90 -11.68 7.38
C GLU A 46 12.10 -11.28 5.92
N GLY A 47 12.77 -10.16 5.72
CA GLY A 47 13.01 -9.59 4.41
C GLY A 47 11.94 -8.60 3.96
N SER A 48 10.91 -8.40 4.76
CA SER A 48 9.79 -7.50 4.46
C SER A 48 9.43 -6.69 5.69
N LYS A 49 9.16 -5.41 5.53
CA LYS A 49 8.63 -4.57 6.62
C LYS A 49 7.16 -4.88 6.86
N ASN A 50 6.41 -5.10 5.80
CA ASN A 50 5.01 -5.51 5.87
C ASN A 50 4.65 -6.24 4.58
N PHE A 51 3.97 -7.36 4.70
CA PHE A 51 3.39 -8.09 3.57
C PHE A 51 1.95 -8.45 3.89
N GLY A 52 1.07 -8.35 2.90
CA GLY A 52 -0.33 -8.69 3.15
C GLY A 52 -1.11 -9.08 1.91
N VAL A 53 -2.32 -9.56 2.18
CA VAL A 53 -3.36 -9.83 1.18
C VAL A 53 -4.40 -8.73 1.36
N LEU A 54 -4.36 -7.73 0.49
CA LEU A 54 -5.20 -6.54 0.59
C LEU A 54 -6.46 -6.71 -0.26
N PRO A 55 -7.65 -6.62 0.33
CA PRO A 55 -8.87 -6.65 -0.47
C PRO A 55 -8.89 -5.53 -1.52
N LEU A 56 -9.30 -5.87 -2.74
CA LEU A 56 -9.42 -4.86 -3.82
C LEU A 56 -10.32 -3.71 -3.41
N THR A 57 -11.39 -3.99 -2.66
CA THR A 57 -12.28 -2.95 -2.15
C THR A 57 -11.57 -1.94 -1.25
N GLN A 58 -10.61 -2.41 -0.45
CA GLN A 58 -9.82 -1.52 0.41
C GLN A 58 -8.80 -0.72 -0.39
N ALA A 59 -8.19 -1.34 -1.41
CA ALA A 59 -7.30 -0.62 -2.33
C ALA A 59 -8.06 0.50 -3.06
N ALA A 60 -9.26 0.21 -3.54
CA ALA A 60 -10.12 1.20 -4.19
C ALA A 60 -10.50 2.33 -3.24
N GLN A 61 -10.86 1.98 -2.00
CA GLN A 61 -11.19 2.98 -0.98
C GLN A 61 -10.00 3.90 -0.70
N ALA A 62 -8.81 3.33 -0.60
CA ALA A 62 -7.59 4.11 -0.34
C ALA A 62 -7.23 5.03 -1.51
N CYS A 63 -7.41 4.59 -2.74
CA CYS A 63 -7.00 5.34 -3.92
C CYS A 63 -8.07 6.33 -4.40
N PHE A 64 -9.35 5.98 -4.27
CA PHE A 64 -10.46 6.73 -4.89
C PHE A 64 -11.56 7.12 -3.93
N GLY A 65 -11.53 6.69 -2.67
CA GLY A 65 -12.55 7.02 -1.68
C GLY A 65 -13.85 6.24 -1.85
N THR A 66 -13.85 5.17 -2.62
CA THR A 66 -15.02 4.31 -2.88
C THR A 66 -14.56 2.86 -2.95
N PRO A 67 -15.38 1.88 -2.58
CA PRO A 67 -14.99 0.47 -2.61
C PRO A 67 -14.94 -0.14 -4.01
N ASN A 68 -15.28 0.64 -5.05
CA ASN A 68 -15.31 0.14 -6.42
C ASN A 68 -14.10 0.65 -7.19
N TRP A 69 -13.30 -0.28 -7.73
CA TRP A 69 -12.19 0.09 -8.61
C TRP A 69 -12.76 0.63 -9.93
N PRO A 70 -12.25 1.78 -10.45
CA PRO A 70 -12.78 2.37 -11.69
C PRO A 70 -12.65 1.44 -12.89
N ASP A 71 -13.68 1.38 -13.72
CA ASP A 71 -13.72 0.52 -14.91
C ASP A 71 -12.72 0.95 -16.00
N ASP A 72 -12.31 2.23 -15.99
CA ASP A 72 -11.40 2.79 -16.99
C ASP A 72 -9.91 2.63 -16.64
N ARG A 73 -9.60 1.87 -15.58
CA ARG A 73 -8.23 1.62 -15.15
C ARG A 73 -7.98 0.12 -15.02
N PRO A 74 -6.74 -0.34 -15.30
CA PRO A 74 -6.39 -1.74 -15.04
C PRO A 74 -6.60 -2.08 -13.57
N VAL A 75 -7.14 -3.26 -13.30
CA VAL A 75 -7.28 -3.75 -11.93
C VAL A 75 -5.88 -4.14 -11.42
N PRO A 76 -5.40 -3.54 -10.32
CA PRO A 76 -4.05 -3.84 -9.83
C PRO A 76 -3.98 -5.22 -9.22
N GLN A 77 -2.85 -5.91 -9.42
CA GLN A 77 -2.59 -7.22 -8.81
C GLN A 77 -1.74 -7.08 -7.54
N ALA A 78 -1.06 -5.96 -7.37
CA ALA A 78 -0.17 -5.73 -6.24
C ALA A 78 -0.06 -4.26 -5.92
N SER A 79 0.40 -3.99 -4.70
CA SER A 79 0.82 -2.65 -4.29
C SER A 79 2.22 -2.70 -3.70
N LEU A 80 2.95 -1.61 -3.88
CA LEU A 80 4.28 -1.39 -3.31
C LEU A 80 4.27 -0.03 -2.64
N GLU A 81 4.76 0.04 -1.41
CA GLU A 81 4.96 1.32 -0.73
C GLU A 81 6.44 1.52 -0.45
N PHE A 82 6.93 2.69 -0.83
CA PHE A 82 8.32 3.10 -0.65
C PHE A 82 8.37 4.18 0.41
N GLU A 83 9.19 3.95 1.42
CA GLU A 83 9.22 4.81 2.60
C GLU A 83 10.21 5.96 2.44
N VAL A 84 9.79 7.15 2.84
CA VAL A 84 10.63 8.35 2.94
C VAL A 84 10.78 8.76 4.40
N GLU A 85 11.61 9.75 4.69
CA GLU A 85 12.11 10.05 6.03
C GLU A 85 11.11 10.73 6.96
N ASN A 86 10.11 11.45 6.42
CA ASN A 86 9.11 12.15 7.22
C ASN A 86 7.91 12.52 6.34
N SER A 87 6.87 13.07 6.96
CA SER A 87 5.64 13.41 6.23
C SER A 87 5.86 14.54 5.21
N ASP A 88 6.74 15.50 5.49
CA ASP A 88 7.04 16.57 4.54
C ASP A 88 7.71 16.02 3.28
N ALA A 89 8.53 14.98 3.42
CA ALA A 89 9.17 14.31 2.29
C ALA A 89 8.16 13.61 1.38
N VAL A 90 7.02 13.17 1.91
CA VAL A 90 5.94 12.62 1.08
C VAL A 90 5.39 13.70 0.15
N GLN A 91 5.10 14.88 0.69
CA GLN A 91 4.60 15.99 -0.13
C GLN A 91 5.63 16.42 -1.17
N ALA A 92 6.90 16.51 -0.78
CA ALA A 92 7.97 16.87 -1.71
C ALA A 92 8.09 15.83 -2.83
N ALA A 93 7.97 14.56 -2.51
CA ALA A 93 7.98 13.47 -3.50
C ALA A 93 6.78 13.56 -4.43
N ALA A 94 5.60 13.87 -3.92
CA ALA A 94 4.40 14.05 -4.72
C ALA A 94 4.59 15.19 -5.73
N ASP A 95 5.15 16.31 -5.29
CA ASP A 95 5.43 17.45 -6.15
C ASP A 95 6.46 17.08 -7.24
N GLU A 96 7.50 16.34 -6.86
CA GLU A 96 8.52 15.86 -7.79
C GLU A 96 7.92 14.94 -8.86
N LEU A 97 7.04 14.04 -8.47
CA LEU A 97 6.37 13.13 -9.40
C LEU A 97 5.48 13.91 -10.39
N ARG A 98 4.71 14.87 -9.89
CA ARG A 98 3.88 15.70 -10.76
C ARG A 98 4.73 16.51 -11.74
N ALA A 99 5.83 17.07 -11.26
CA ALA A 99 6.78 17.81 -12.13
C ALA A 99 7.39 16.91 -13.18
N GLY A 100 7.54 15.62 -12.91
CA GLY A 100 8.02 14.62 -13.85
C GLY A 100 6.95 14.10 -14.83
N GLY A 101 5.73 14.60 -14.72
CA GLY A 101 4.64 14.21 -15.64
C GLY A 101 3.77 13.06 -15.15
N PHE A 102 3.96 12.61 -13.91
CA PHE A 102 3.13 11.53 -13.34
C PHE A 102 1.84 12.09 -12.75
N THR A 103 0.76 11.32 -12.90
CA THR A 103 -0.54 11.67 -12.34
C THR A 103 -0.75 10.89 -11.04
N LEU A 104 -1.00 11.61 -9.95
CA LEU A 104 -1.33 10.97 -8.67
C LEU A 104 -2.81 10.65 -8.61
N LEU A 105 -3.16 9.59 -7.87
CA LEU A 105 -4.54 9.14 -7.68
C LEU A 105 -5.28 10.02 -6.67
N HIS A 106 -4.55 10.65 -5.76
CA HIS A 106 -5.09 11.59 -4.78
C HIS A 106 -3.97 12.49 -4.29
N ASP A 107 -4.33 13.60 -3.64
CA ASP A 107 -3.36 14.46 -3.00
C ASP A 107 -2.74 13.75 -1.80
N THR A 108 -1.51 14.16 -1.43
CA THR A 108 -0.87 13.68 -0.20
C THR A 108 -1.82 13.84 0.97
N ARG A 109 -1.97 12.80 1.76
CA ARG A 109 -2.87 12.84 2.92
C ARG A 109 -2.38 11.94 4.04
N THR A 110 -2.88 12.19 5.25
CA THR A 110 -2.65 11.33 6.40
C THR A 110 -3.87 10.44 6.57
N GLU A 111 -3.63 9.15 6.54
CA GLU A 111 -4.67 8.12 6.71
C GLU A 111 -5.09 8.02 8.19
N PRO A 112 -6.28 7.45 8.47
CA PRO A 112 -6.76 7.31 9.85
C PRO A 112 -5.81 6.56 10.78
N TRP A 113 -4.96 5.67 10.23
CA TRP A 113 -3.98 4.90 11.02
C TRP A 113 -2.65 5.64 11.21
N GLY A 114 -2.53 6.88 10.75
CA GLY A 114 -1.36 7.73 11.01
C GLY A 114 -0.29 7.75 9.92
N GLN A 115 -0.48 7.03 8.83
CA GLN A 115 0.42 7.02 7.68
C GLN A 115 0.17 8.26 6.81
N THR A 116 1.22 8.96 6.41
CA THR A 116 1.14 9.98 5.36
C THR A 116 1.53 9.34 4.03
N VAL A 117 0.73 9.51 3.00
CA VAL A 117 0.93 8.77 1.74
C VAL A 117 0.41 9.53 0.53
N ALA A 118 1.10 9.35 -0.59
CA ALA A 118 0.65 9.72 -1.93
C ALA A 118 0.72 8.48 -2.80
N ARG A 119 -0.25 8.28 -3.69
CA ARG A 119 -0.34 7.05 -4.50
C ARG A 119 -0.51 7.36 -5.97
N LEU A 120 0.07 6.51 -6.80
CA LEU A 120 -0.12 6.52 -8.26
C LEU A 120 -0.25 5.08 -8.74
N GLN A 121 -0.67 4.91 -9.99
CA GLN A 121 -0.69 3.60 -10.63
C GLN A 121 0.38 3.59 -11.73
N SER A 122 1.26 2.60 -11.67
CA SER A 122 2.36 2.48 -12.63
C SER A 122 1.87 1.97 -13.98
N ALA A 123 2.76 2.01 -14.98
CA ALA A 123 2.44 1.57 -16.34
C ALA A 123 1.95 0.11 -16.40
N GLU A 124 2.47 -0.76 -15.53
CA GLU A 124 2.04 -2.16 -15.45
C GLU A 124 0.80 -2.37 -14.58
N GLY A 125 0.24 -1.29 -14.00
CA GLY A 125 -0.98 -1.35 -13.22
C GLY A 125 -0.79 -1.52 -11.71
N THR A 126 0.45 -1.54 -11.22
CA THR A 126 0.73 -1.65 -9.79
C THR A 126 0.39 -0.35 -9.07
N VAL A 127 -0.26 -0.44 -7.92
CA VAL A 127 -0.43 0.73 -7.04
C VAL A 127 0.89 1.00 -6.33
N VAL A 128 1.42 2.20 -6.50
CA VAL A 128 2.69 2.61 -5.91
C VAL A 128 2.41 3.74 -4.92
N GLY A 129 2.85 3.58 -3.68
CA GLY A 129 2.72 4.59 -2.64
C GLY A 129 4.08 5.15 -2.24
N ILE A 130 4.14 6.45 -2.04
CA ILE A 130 5.25 7.09 -1.33
C ILE A 130 4.72 7.38 0.06
N SER A 131 5.38 6.88 1.07
CA SER A 131 4.80 6.68 2.39
C SER A 131 5.72 7.21 3.49
N PHE A 132 5.11 7.70 4.55
CA PHE A 132 5.78 7.82 5.84
C PHE A 132 4.87 7.19 6.90
N ALA A 133 5.31 6.05 7.42
CA ALA A 133 4.65 5.32 8.49
C ALA A 133 5.53 5.46 9.75
N PRO A 134 5.16 6.33 10.71
CA PRO A 134 6.05 6.64 11.84
C PRO A 134 6.55 5.43 12.60
N TRP A 135 5.70 4.39 12.76
CA TRP A 135 6.07 3.19 13.50
C TRP A 135 7.17 2.34 12.85
N MET A 136 7.51 2.62 11.58
CA MET A 136 8.56 1.88 10.87
C MET A 136 9.95 2.53 11.03
N HIS A 137 10.02 3.71 11.65
CA HIS A 137 11.25 4.51 11.73
C HIS A 137 11.84 4.60 13.12
N ASP A 138 11.18 4.12 14.12
CA ASP A 138 11.61 4.44 15.46
C ASP A 138 12.95 3.83 15.82
N GLY A 139 13.40 2.82 15.13
CA GLY A 139 14.72 2.23 15.37
C GLY A 139 15.00 1.86 16.83
N THR A 140 13.99 1.97 17.64
CA THR A 140 14.10 1.75 19.07
C THR A 140 13.30 0.55 19.49
#